data_e0fcfa82804148ec838e73a06ab5937c
#
_entry.id   e0fcfa82804148ec838e73a06ab5937c
#
_cell.length_a   1.000
_cell.length_b   1.000
_cell.length_c   1.000
_cell.angle_alpha   90.00
_cell.angle_beta   90.00
_cell.angle_gamma   90.00
#
_symmetry.space_group_name_H-M   'P 1'
#
loop_
_entity.id
_entity.type
_entity.pdbx_description
1 polymer ?
#
loop_
_entity_poly.entity_id
_entity_poly.type
_entity_poly.pdbx_seq_one_letter_code
_entity_poly.pdbx_strand_id
1 'polypeptide(L)'
;RQWGCRLKATLFALRSFGRELRSGEVLVLLAAVSLAVAALTAVGFLTDRIGKAVARQANEVLAADLRLRSQAPVPDEWREIAAEFNLQTADTMSFPSVVFHGDEYALSSIKAVSDNYPLRGAVRVADELFGEQREVDGIPAAGEVWADGALLARVGADVGDMLDIGELQLRVSAVLTYRPDQSIGFASLAPTVILNIADIGASGLIGEGSRVRYALLVAGEDDDVASFSDAISDKLPDEIRIRSQEESSERAYNAADRAQRFLSLTAVISLLLSAVAVAMSARRFAQRRMDTVALMKSLGATQGFVIKVALVQLLLLGLLGVLAGSVVGYVAEELIAGLLADLLAGDLPDTGLRPVILASGSAMVLLLGFALPSMIQLRNTPPLRVLRHDEMPPAPSRLLVGGLSLAAVALLLYRSVGDPRMLVIMIGGIIIIAAALYLVGRGLVAVIGRARSGVGVAWRYGLANVSRRGRDSAVQVVAFGLGITVLLLLTLVRTDLLEGWRA
;
A
#
# COMPACT_ATOMS: atom_id res chain seq x y z
N ARG A 1 -22.35 -26.14 35.84
CA ARG A 1 -22.08 -24.93 36.69
C ARG A 1 -21.13 -23.91 36.03
N GLN A 2 -20.23 -24.31 35.14
CA GLN A 2 -19.30 -23.37 34.48
C GLN A 2 -19.95 -22.51 33.38
N TRP A 3 -20.95 -22.99 32.70
CA TRP A 3 -21.66 -22.24 31.63
C TRP A 3 -22.48 -21.06 32.16
N GLY A 4 -23.17 -21.22 33.31
CA GLY A 4 -23.95 -20.15 33.95
C GLY A 4 -23.08 -18.99 34.48
N CYS A 5 -21.82 -19.24 34.82
CA CYS A 5 -20.90 -18.21 35.29
C CYS A 5 -20.28 -17.40 34.11
N ARG A 6 -20.17 -18.01 32.89
CA ARG A 6 -19.71 -17.33 31.68
C ARG A 6 -20.74 -16.33 31.16
N LEU A 7 -22.03 -16.73 31.10
CA LEU A 7 -23.11 -15.86 30.64
C LEU A 7 -23.32 -14.64 31.58
N LYS A 8 -23.18 -14.83 32.90
CA LYS A 8 -23.29 -13.75 33.87
C LYS A 8 -22.18 -12.70 33.75
N ALA A 9 -20.95 -13.12 33.43
CA ALA A 9 -19.82 -12.21 33.27
C ALA A 9 -19.94 -11.36 31.98
N THR A 10 -20.38 -11.95 30.87
CA THR A 10 -20.59 -11.22 29.59
C THR A 10 -21.76 -10.23 29.68
N LEU A 11 -22.89 -10.63 30.28
CA LEU A 11 -24.03 -9.75 30.50
C LEU A 11 -23.70 -8.58 31.44
N PHE A 12 -22.94 -8.84 32.48
CA PHE A 12 -22.46 -7.79 33.40
C PHE A 12 -21.49 -6.83 32.67
N ALA A 13 -20.57 -7.37 31.86
CA ALA A 13 -19.63 -6.58 31.07
C ALA A 13 -20.36 -5.64 30.10
N LEU A 14 -21.37 -6.15 29.37
CA LEU A 14 -22.19 -5.37 28.42
C LEU A 14 -22.97 -4.26 29.13
N ARG A 15 -23.63 -4.56 30.27
CA ARG A 15 -24.40 -3.56 31.04
C ARG A 15 -23.50 -2.49 31.67
N SER A 16 -22.33 -2.87 32.17
CA SER A 16 -21.39 -1.91 32.76
C SER A 16 -20.70 -1.07 31.70
N PHE A 17 -20.42 -1.62 30.52
CA PHE A 17 -19.75 -0.94 29.40
C PHE A 17 -20.53 0.30 28.91
N GLY A 18 -21.85 0.19 28.77
CA GLY A 18 -22.69 1.33 28.35
C GLY A 18 -22.67 2.51 29.33
N ARG A 19 -22.51 2.23 30.66
CA ARG A 19 -22.36 3.28 31.68
C ARG A 19 -20.94 3.87 31.67
N GLU A 20 -19.95 3.05 31.40
CA GLU A 20 -18.54 3.45 31.37
C GLU A 20 -18.19 4.28 30.13
N LEU A 21 -18.87 4.07 28.99
CA LEU A 21 -18.76 4.93 27.81
C LEU A 21 -19.09 6.40 28.13
N ARG A 22 -20.00 6.63 29.11
CA ARG A 22 -20.36 7.99 29.56
C ARG A 22 -19.36 8.60 30.56
N SER A 23 -18.44 7.80 31.09
CA SER A 23 -17.49 8.25 32.15
C SER A 23 -16.25 8.96 31.60
N GLY A 24 -16.12 9.16 30.32
CA GLY A 24 -14.98 9.85 29.67
C GLY A 24 -13.66 9.05 29.63
N GLU A 25 -13.49 8.05 30.48
CA GLU A 25 -12.22 7.29 30.59
C GLU A 25 -12.07 6.23 29.49
N VAL A 26 -13.17 5.54 29.21
CA VAL A 26 -13.28 4.59 28.09
C VAL A 26 -13.15 5.34 26.77
N LEU A 27 -13.67 6.57 26.74
CA LEU A 27 -13.67 7.42 25.54
C LEU A 27 -12.25 7.78 25.08
N VAL A 28 -11.31 8.02 26.02
CA VAL A 28 -9.89 8.29 25.69
C VAL A 28 -9.23 7.07 25.05
N LEU A 29 -9.46 5.86 25.59
CA LEU A 29 -8.90 4.63 25.03
C LEU A 29 -9.58 4.30 23.69
N LEU A 30 -10.90 4.49 23.61
CA LEU A 30 -11.66 4.35 22.36
C LEU A 30 -11.14 5.30 21.28
N ALA A 31 -10.95 6.58 21.62
CA ALA A 31 -10.40 7.58 20.70
C ALA A 31 -8.98 7.21 20.23
N ALA A 32 -8.13 6.72 21.14
CA ALA A 32 -6.79 6.28 20.77
C ALA A 32 -6.80 5.09 19.80
N VAL A 33 -7.67 4.10 20.05
CA VAL A 33 -7.83 2.94 19.15
C VAL A 33 -8.46 3.37 17.82
N SER A 34 -9.51 4.20 17.85
CA SER A 34 -10.14 4.71 16.64
C SER A 34 -9.19 5.52 15.77
N LEU A 35 -8.38 6.39 16.38
CA LEU A 35 -7.37 7.18 15.68
C LEU A 35 -6.28 6.27 15.10
N ALA A 36 -5.86 5.25 15.84
CA ALA A 36 -4.90 4.26 15.36
C ALA A 36 -5.42 3.52 14.12
N VAL A 37 -6.67 3.05 14.18
CA VAL A 37 -7.32 2.38 13.04
C VAL A 37 -7.49 3.35 11.88
N ALA A 38 -7.97 4.56 12.13
CA ALA A 38 -8.18 5.57 11.09
C ALA A 38 -6.89 5.89 10.32
N ALA A 39 -5.79 6.11 11.05
CA ALA A 39 -4.49 6.38 10.43
C ALA A 39 -3.99 5.20 9.59
N LEU A 40 -4.06 3.97 10.13
CA LEU A 40 -3.62 2.77 9.42
C LEU A 40 -4.52 2.45 8.22
N THR A 41 -5.83 2.68 8.34
CA THR A 41 -6.79 2.45 7.26
C THR A 41 -6.61 3.48 6.14
N ALA A 42 -6.49 4.77 6.46
CA ALA A 42 -6.29 5.83 5.48
C ALA A 42 -5.00 5.62 4.67
N VAL A 43 -3.88 5.35 5.36
CA VAL A 43 -2.61 5.06 4.68
C VAL A 43 -2.68 3.77 3.88
N GLY A 44 -3.35 2.74 4.42
CA GLY A 44 -3.53 1.45 3.73
C GLY A 44 -4.33 1.57 2.44
N PHE A 45 -5.43 2.33 2.45
CA PHE A 45 -6.24 2.59 1.26
C PHE A 45 -5.47 3.40 0.22
N LEU A 46 -4.79 4.46 0.63
CA LEU A 46 -3.98 5.27 -0.27
C LEU A 46 -2.88 4.44 -0.94
N THR A 47 -2.22 3.56 -0.17
CA THR A 47 -1.21 2.64 -0.69
C THR A 47 -1.80 1.65 -1.70
N ASP A 48 -2.98 1.08 -1.42
CA ASP A 48 -3.69 0.16 -2.30
C ASP A 48 -4.11 0.84 -3.62
N ARG A 49 -4.69 2.06 -3.55
CA ARG A 49 -5.07 2.85 -4.74
C ARG A 49 -3.87 3.20 -5.61
N ILE A 50 -2.81 3.73 -5.01
CA ILE A 50 -1.59 4.09 -5.76
C ILE A 50 -0.96 2.85 -6.38
N GLY A 51 -0.87 1.75 -5.62
CA GLY A 51 -0.37 0.48 -6.15
C GLY A 51 -1.16 -0.01 -7.37
N LYS A 52 -2.50 0.01 -7.27
CA LYS A 52 -3.38 -0.37 -8.39
C LYS A 52 -3.31 0.60 -9.57
N ALA A 53 -3.22 1.91 -9.33
CA ALA A 53 -3.08 2.91 -10.39
C ALA A 53 -1.79 2.71 -11.18
N VAL A 54 -0.68 2.49 -10.46
CA VAL A 54 0.61 2.21 -11.08
C VAL A 54 0.61 0.88 -11.83
N ALA A 55 0.01 -0.15 -11.25
CA ALA A 55 -0.16 -1.44 -11.91
C ALA A 55 -0.97 -1.31 -13.21
N ARG A 56 -2.10 -0.58 -13.18
CA ARG A 56 -2.87 -0.28 -14.41
C ARG A 56 -2.03 0.43 -15.45
N GLN A 57 -1.34 1.50 -15.05
CA GLN A 57 -0.53 2.27 -15.99
C GLN A 57 0.62 1.45 -16.58
N ALA A 58 1.23 0.57 -15.79
CA ALA A 58 2.27 -0.32 -16.28
C ALA A 58 1.70 -1.38 -17.24
N ASN A 59 0.51 -1.93 -16.96
CA ASN A 59 -0.17 -2.88 -17.85
C ASN A 59 -0.59 -2.22 -19.17
N GLU A 60 -1.05 -0.97 -19.13
CA GLU A 60 -1.34 -0.21 -20.33
C GLU A 60 -0.09 0.01 -21.18
N VAL A 61 1.06 0.32 -20.57
CA VAL A 61 2.34 0.49 -21.30
C VAL A 61 2.82 -0.80 -21.93
N LEU A 62 2.49 -1.97 -21.37
CA LEU A 62 2.81 -3.29 -21.96
C LEU A 62 1.80 -3.74 -23.00
N ALA A 63 0.59 -3.22 -22.98
CA ALA A 63 -0.60 -3.75 -23.65
C ALA A 63 -0.99 -5.17 -23.15
N ALA A 64 -0.45 -5.62 -22.02
CA ALA A 64 -0.61 -6.95 -21.43
C ALA A 64 -0.15 -6.97 -19.97
N ASP A 65 -0.35 -8.07 -19.27
CA ASP A 65 0.20 -8.27 -17.93
C ASP A 65 1.62 -8.88 -17.99
N LEU A 66 1.87 -9.71 -19.02
CA LEU A 66 3.17 -10.30 -19.31
C LEU A 66 3.46 -10.27 -20.79
N ARG A 67 4.73 -10.07 -21.18
CA ARG A 67 5.16 -10.05 -22.57
C ARG A 67 6.39 -10.91 -22.78
N LEU A 68 6.27 -11.94 -23.63
CA LEU A 68 7.37 -12.76 -24.10
C LEU A 68 7.93 -12.10 -25.38
N ARG A 69 9.18 -11.69 -25.37
CA ARG A 69 9.87 -11.10 -26.55
C ARG A 69 10.86 -12.08 -27.14
N SER A 70 10.85 -12.20 -28.47
CA SER A 70 11.77 -13.03 -29.23
C SER A 70 12.23 -12.34 -30.50
N GLN A 71 13.38 -12.75 -31.05
CA GLN A 71 13.83 -12.40 -32.38
C GLN A 71 13.41 -13.43 -33.44
N ALA A 72 12.88 -14.59 -32.99
CA ALA A 72 12.29 -15.63 -33.81
C ALA A 72 10.80 -15.75 -33.52
N PRO A 73 10.00 -16.32 -34.45
CA PRO A 73 8.60 -16.60 -34.16
C PRO A 73 8.41 -17.35 -32.84
N VAL A 74 7.45 -16.89 -32.01
CA VAL A 74 7.18 -17.51 -30.71
C VAL A 74 6.50 -18.88 -30.97
N PRO A 75 7.04 -20.00 -30.43
CA PRO A 75 6.45 -21.32 -30.57
C PRO A 75 5.01 -21.38 -30.04
N ASP A 76 4.17 -22.19 -30.69
CA ASP A 76 2.76 -22.36 -30.31
C ASP A 76 2.59 -23.00 -28.92
N GLU A 77 3.58 -23.77 -28.46
CA GLU A 77 3.62 -24.37 -27.13
C GLU A 77 3.30 -23.35 -26.00
N TRP A 78 3.80 -22.13 -26.13
CA TRP A 78 3.57 -21.09 -25.10
C TRP A 78 2.13 -20.57 -25.08
N ARG A 79 1.44 -20.62 -26.23
CA ARG A 79 0.01 -20.30 -26.29
C ARG A 79 -0.84 -21.40 -25.69
N GLU A 80 -0.46 -22.67 -25.93
CA GLU A 80 -1.11 -23.83 -25.34
C GLU A 80 -0.99 -23.81 -23.82
N ILE A 81 0.21 -23.58 -23.30
CA ILE A 81 0.44 -23.45 -21.84
C ILE A 81 -0.36 -22.26 -21.29
N ALA A 82 -0.40 -21.10 -21.94
CA ALA A 82 -1.19 -19.97 -21.49
C ALA A 82 -2.70 -20.30 -21.43
N ALA A 83 -3.20 -21.08 -22.37
CA ALA A 83 -4.58 -21.55 -22.37
C ALA A 83 -4.92 -22.49 -21.22
N GLU A 84 -3.95 -23.32 -20.74
CA GLU A 84 -4.12 -24.17 -19.55
C GLU A 84 -4.37 -23.35 -18.28
N PHE A 85 -3.81 -22.14 -18.21
CA PHE A 85 -4.02 -21.18 -17.12
C PHE A 85 -5.17 -20.18 -17.37
N ASN A 86 -6.04 -20.43 -18.36
CA ASN A 86 -7.14 -19.53 -18.78
C ASN A 86 -6.70 -18.11 -19.12
N LEU A 87 -5.49 -17.92 -19.64
CA LEU A 87 -4.94 -16.62 -20.00
C LEU A 87 -5.31 -16.25 -21.43
N GLN A 88 -5.58 -14.98 -21.66
CA GLN A 88 -5.74 -14.42 -23.00
C GLN A 88 -4.38 -14.14 -23.62
N THR A 89 -4.26 -14.38 -24.92
CA THR A 89 -3.03 -14.15 -25.66
C THR A 89 -3.26 -13.30 -26.90
N ALA A 90 -2.25 -12.48 -27.26
CA ALA A 90 -2.22 -11.76 -28.53
C ALA A 90 -0.80 -11.76 -29.09
N ASP A 91 -0.68 -11.91 -30.39
CA ASP A 91 0.59 -11.88 -31.10
C ASP A 91 0.88 -10.50 -31.64
N THR A 92 2.14 -10.07 -31.53
CA THR A 92 2.60 -8.84 -32.16
C THR A 92 3.95 -9.04 -32.84
N MET A 93 4.11 -8.41 -33.99
CA MET A 93 5.36 -8.33 -34.72
C MET A 93 5.71 -6.87 -34.97
N SER A 94 6.97 -6.48 -34.80
CA SER A 94 7.38 -5.09 -35.06
C SER A 94 8.73 -5.05 -35.77
N PHE A 95 8.79 -4.25 -36.83
CA PHE A 95 9.99 -4.05 -37.64
C PHE A 95 9.97 -2.70 -38.35
N PRO A 96 11.11 -2.11 -38.68
CA PRO A 96 11.18 -0.90 -39.48
C PRO A 96 10.96 -1.24 -40.95
N SER A 97 10.17 -0.42 -41.68
CA SER A 97 10.02 -0.51 -43.10
C SER A 97 9.77 0.88 -43.71
N VAL A 98 9.91 1.00 -45.02
CA VAL A 98 9.58 2.20 -45.74
C VAL A 98 8.13 2.08 -46.28
N VAL A 99 7.35 3.13 -46.03
CA VAL A 99 5.97 3.26 -46.50
C VAL A 99 5.94 4.30 -47.61
N PHE A 100 5.29 4.00 -48.75
CA PHE A 100 5.18 4.88 -49.90
C PHE A 100 3.74 5.33 -50.10
N HIS A 101 3.59 6.54 -50.61
CA HIS A 101 2.36 7.06 -51.18
C HIS A 101 2.69 7.88 -52.45
N GLY A 102 2.46 7.28 -53.61
CA GLY A 102 2.96 7.84 -54.86
C GLY A 102 4.47 7.95 -54.91
N ASP A 103 5.00 9.15 -55.10
CA ASP A 103 6.44 9.43 -55.17
C ASP A 103 7.03 9.75 -53.78
N GLU A 104 6.17 9.97 -52.78
CA GLU A 104 6.60 10.31 -51.41
C GLU A 104 6.79 9.04 -50.55
N TYR A 105 7.76 9.09 -49.62
CA TYR A 105 8.04 7.96 -48.75
C TYR A 105 8.53 8.37 -47.36
N ALA A 106 8.30 7.49 -46.39
CA ALA A 106 8.81 7.69 -45.04
C ALA A 106 9.19 6.37 -44.39
N LEU A 107 10.28 6.41 -43.60
CA LEU A 107 10.66 5.30 -42.72
C LEU A 107 9.68 5.24 -41.54
N SER A 108 9.03 4.10 -41.37
CA SER A 108 8.01 3.87 -40.36
C SER A 108 8.26 2.58 -39.61
N SER A 109 7.72 2.51 -38.39
CA SER A 109 7.69 1.29 -37.59
C SER A 109 6.41 0.53 -37.93
N ILE A 110 6.51 -0.58 -38.63
CA ILE A 110 5.37 -1.45 -38.88
C ILE A 110 5.12 -2.30 -37.67
N LYS A 111 3.86 -2.34 -37.25
CA LYS A 111 3.38 -3.18 -36.16
C LYS A 111 2.19 -4.01 -36.62
N ALA A 112 2.43 -5.30 -36.79
CA ALA A 112 1.38 -6.27 -37.09
C ALA A 112 0.85 -6.86 -35.77
N VAL A 113 -0.46 -6.96 -35.65
CA VAL A 113 -1.16 -7.38 -34.44
C VAL A 113 -2.23 -8.42 -34.74
N SER A 114 -2.48 -9.34 -33.79
CA SER A 114 -3.58 -10.30 -33.85
C SER A 114 -4.87 -9.72 -33.28
N ASP A 115 -6.00 -10.40 -33.55
CA ASP A 115 -7.37 -9.91 -33.25
C ASP A 115 -7.61 -9.50 -31.79
N ASN A 116 -6.90 -10.10 -30.85
CA ASN A 116 -7.07 -9.81 -29.43
C ASN A 116 -6.24 -8.62 -28.92
N TYR A 117 -5.46 -7.96 -29.79
CA TYR A 117 -4.66 -6.80 -29.39
C TYR A 117 -5.50 -5.52 -29.28
N PRO A 118 -5.29 -4.70 -28.24
CA PRO A 118 -4.44 -4.89 -27.07
C PRO A 118 -5.17 -5.67 -25.96
N LEU A 119 -4.43 -6.47 -25.16
CA LEU A 119 -5.02 -7.20 -24.03
C LEU A 119 -5.27 -6.28 -22.83
N ARG A 120 -4.54 -5.16 -22.73
CA ARG A 120 -4.70 -4.12 -21.70
C ARG A 120 -4.57 -2.74 -22.34
N GLY A 121 -5.34 -1.78 -21.82
CA GLY A 121 -5.45 -0.45 -22.41
C GLY A 121 -6.31 -0.43 -23.67
N ALA A 122 -6.39 0.73 -24.34
CA ALA A 122 -7.15 0.91 -25.57
C ALA A 122 -6.32 1.64 -26.62
N VAL A 123 -6.55 1.32 -27.88
CA VAL A 123 -6.01 2.09 -29.00
C VAL A 123 -6.92 3.28 -29.27
N ARG A 124 -6.36 4.46 -29.53
CA ARG A 124 -7.13 5.65 -29.92
C ARG A 124 -6.83 6.01 -31.36
N VAL A 125 -7.89 6.26 -32.10
CA VAL A 125 -7.82 6.66 -33.48
C VAL A 125 -8.69 7.91 -33.73
N ALA A 126 -8.44 8.60 -34.84
CA ALA A 126 -9.30 9.66 -35.35
C ALA A 126 -9.70 9.35 -36.80
N ASP A 127 -10.86 9.84 -37.22
CA ASP A 127 -11.38 9.60 -38.56
C ASP A 127 -10.77 10.57 -39.62
N GLU A 128 -10.05 11.60 -39.14
CA GLU A 128 -9.31 12.58 -39.94
C GLU A 128 -8.09 13.11 -39.23
N LEU A 129 -7.17 13.72 -39.99
CA LEU A 129 -5.97 14.32 -39.40
C LEU A 129 -6.35 15.46 -38.48
N PHE A 130 -5.91 15.41 -37.20
CA PHE A 130 -6.30 16.33 -36.12
C PHE A 130 -7.78 16.28 -35.73
N GLY A 131 -8.52 15.24 -36.10
CA GLY A 131 -9.90 14.99 -35.73
C GLY A 131 -10.08 14.57 -34.28
N GLU A 132 -11.33 14.38 -33.88
CA GLU A 132 -11.69 13.96 -32.50
C GLU A 132 -11.23 12.51 -32.28
N GLN A 133 -10.58 12.28 -31.16
CA GLN A 133 -10.04 10.96 -30.82
C GLN A 133 -11.14 10.08 -30.23
N ARG A 134 -11.20 8.83 -30.67
CA ARG A 134 -12.08 7.80 -30.10
C ARG A 134 -11.30 6.55 -29.75
N GLU A 135 -11.71 5.89 -28.69
CA GLU A 135 -11.18 4.57 -28.33
C GLU A 135 -11.81 3.50 -29.21
N VAL A 136 -11.00 2.54 -29.62
CA VAL A 136 -11.44 1.44 -30.50
C VAL A 136 -11.06 0.12 -29.81
N ASP A 137 -12.07 -0.74 -29.67
CA ASP A 137 -11.87 -2.13 -29.28
C ASP A 137 -11.66 -2.95 -30.56
N GLY A 138 -10.41 -3.29 -30.86
CA GLY A 138 -10.04 -4.10 -32.00
C GLY A 138 -8.81 -3.61 -32.75
N ILE A 139 -8.65 -4.15 -33.96
CA ILE A 139 -7.50 -3.93 -34.84
C ILE A 139 -7.98 -3.57 -36.24
N PRO A 140 -7.12 -3.03 -37.14
CA PRO A 140 -7.47 -2.84 -38.53
C PRO A 140 -7.92 -4.15 -39.17
N ALA A 141 -8.95 -4.08 -40.06
CA ALA A 141 -9.33 -5.23 -40.84
C ALA A 141 -8.21 -5.63 -41.82
N ALA A 142 -8.21 -6.86 -42.30
CA ALA A 142 -7.25 -7.29 -43.32
C ALA A 142 -7.38 -6.40 -44.55
N GLY A 143 -6.26 -5.92 -45.10
CA GLY A 143 -6.22 -4.95 -46.16
C GLY A 143 -6.34 -3.48 -45.75
N GLU A 144 -6.45 -3.21 -44.45
CA GLU A 144 -6.51 -1.86 -43.89
C GLU A 144 -5.38 -1.58 -42.89
N VAL A 145 -5.07 -0.29 -42.69
CA VAL A 145 -4.07 0.16 -41.74
C VAL A 145 -4.57 1.36 -40.95
N TRP A 146 -4.06 1.45 -39.70
CA TRP A 146 -4.11 2.69 -38.95
C TRP A 146 -2.71 3.30 -38.94
N ALA A 147 -2.61 4.51 -39.50
CA ALA A 147 -1.32 5.18 -39.67
C ALA A 147 -1.20 6.40 -38.74
N ASP A 148 -0.01 6.59 -38.17
CA ASP A 148 0.30 7.76 -37.35
C ASP A 148 0.12 9.05 -38.18
N GLY A 149 -0.50 10.08 -37.60
CA GLY A 149 -0.71 11.37 -38.25
C GLY A 149 0.57 12.02 -38.76
N ALA A 150 1.71 11.80 -38.11
CA ALA A 150 3.01 12.28 -38.56
C ALA A 150 3.48 11.56 -39.85
N LEU A 151 3.12 10.29 -40.03
CA LEU A 151 3.36 9.58 -41.31
C LEU A 151 2.53 10.17 -42.40
N LEU A 152 1.21 10.25 -42.19
CA LEU A 152 0.27 10.75 -43.18
C LEU A 152 0.64 12.16 -43.66
N ALA A 153 0.94 13.07 -42.74
CA ALA A 153 1.42 14.41 -43.04
C ALA A 153 2.74 14.43 -43.85
N ARG A 154 3.62 13.44 -43.61
CA ARG A 154 4.92 13.37 -44.32
C ARG A 154 4.84 12.84 -45.72
N VAL A 155 3.95 11.86 -45.94
CA VAL A 155 3.75 11.26 -47.28
C VAL A 155 2.59 11.90 -48.05
N GLY A 156 1.92 12.91 -47.48
CA GLY A 156 0.82 13.61 -48.14
C GLY A 156 -0.41 12.73 -48.37
N ALA A 157 -0.70 11.79 -47.46
CA ALA A 157 -1.83 10.88 -47.56
C ALA A 157 -2.91 11.25 -46.53
N ASP A 158 -4.15 10.96 -46.85
CA ASP A 158 -5.32 11.14 -46.00
C ASP A 158 -6.02 9.80 -45.69
N VAL A 159 -7.00 9.84 -44.80
CA VAL A 159 -7.84 8.66 -44.51
C VAL A 159 -8.66 8.30 -45.77
N GLY A 160 -8.56 7.05 -46.18
CA GLY A 160 -9.15 6.52 -47.41
C GLY A 160 -8.13 6.25 -48.51
N ASP A 161 -6.94 6.86 -48.44
CA ASP A 161 -5.86 6.65 -49.39
C ASP A 161 -5.19 5.28 -49.26
N MET A 162 -4.47 4.87 -50.30
CA MET A 162 -3.73 3.62 -50.34
C MET A 162 -2.25 3.88 -50.03
N LEU A 163 -1.70 3.14 -49.11
CA LEU A 163 -0.27 3.13 -48.81
C LEU A 163 0.38 1.85 -49.31
N ASP A 164 1.53 1.99 -49.96
CA ASP A 164 2.33 0.86 -50.42
C ASP A 164 3.28 0.43 -49.29
N ILE A 165 3.09 -0.78 -48.77
CA ILE A 165 3.85 -1.37 -47.69
C ILE A 165 4.38 -2.73 -48.09
N GLY A 166 5.64 -2.78 -48.52
CA GLY A 166 6.22 -3.94 -49.20
C GLY A 166 5.54 -4.19 -50.53
N GLU A 167 4.99 -5.40 -50.76
CA GLU A 167 4.27 -5.77 -51.98
C GLU A 167 2.76 -5.51 -51.91
N LEU A 168 2.27 -4.97 -50.76
CA LEU A 168 0.85 -4.73 -50.54
C LEU A 168 0.48 -3.27 -50.64
N GLN A 169 -0.73 -3.04 -51.17
CA GLN A 169 -1.44 -1.75 -51.11
C GLN A 169 -2.52 -1.86 -50.04
N LEU A 170 -2.38 -1.09 -48.96
CA LEU A 170 -3.28 -1.13 -47.81
C LEU A 170 -3.98 0.22 -47.65
N ARG A 171 -5.28 0.18 -47.38
CA ARG A 171 -6.10 1.39 -47.24
C ARG A 171 -5.95 1.97 -45.83
N VAL A 172 -5.72 3.27 -45.71
CA VAL A 172 -5.76 3.98 -44.43
C VAL A 172 -7.21 4.07 -43.98
N SER A 173 -7.58 3.34 -42.93
CA SER A 173 -8.94 3.37 -42.38
C SER A 173 -9.11 4.34 -41.22
N ALA A 174 -8.04 4.72 -40.53
CA ALA A 174 -8.05 5.72 -39.46
C ALA A 174 -6.65 6.29 -39.19
N VAL A 175 -6.61 7.45 -38.55
CA VAL A 175 -5.39 8.05 -38.03
C VAL A 175 -5.10 7.50 -36.64
N LEU A 176 -3.96 6.86 -36.45
CA LEU A 176 -3.49 6.38 -35.15
C LEU A 176 -3.05 7.57 -34.28
N THR A 177 -3.72 7.81 -33.17
CA THR A 177 -3.38 8.92 -32.23
C THR A 177 -2.71 8.44 -30.97
N TYR A 178 -3.06 7.23 -30.49
CA TYR A 178 -2.45 6.61 -29.32
C TYR A 178 -2.51 5.09 -29.42
N ARG A 179 -1.47 4.44 -28.93
CA ARG A 179 -1.45 2.99 -28.70
C ARG A 179 -0.82 2.67 -27.35
N PRO A 180 -1.32 1.68 -26.61
CA PRO A 180 -0.57 1.10 -25.50
C PRO A 180 0.76 0.58 -26.05
N ASP A 181 1.73 0.29 -25.21
CA ASP A 181 3.07 -0.17 -25.62
C ASP A 181 3.92 0.81 -26.47
N GLN A 182 3.56 2.07 -26.49
CA GLN A 182 4.36 3.10 -27.11
C GLN A 182 5.65 3.33 -26.32
N SER A 183 6.79 3.11 -26.94
CA SER A 183 8.09 3.39 -26.30
C SER A 183 8.24 4.89 -26.06
N ILE A 184 8.50 5.29 -24.81
CA ILE A 184 8.81 6.68 -24.47
C ILE A 184 10.32 6.87 -24.72
N GLY A 185 10.69 7.76 -25.65
CA GLY A 185 12.09 8.11 -25.92
C GLY A 185 12.42 8.27 -27.40
N PHE A 186 13.72 8.38 -27.72
CA PHE A 186 14.21 8.58 -29.10
C PHE A 186 13.82 7.46 -30.09
N ALA A 187 13.50 6.26 -29.61
CA ALA A 187 13.03 5.15 -30.45
C ALA A 187 11.59 5.36 -30.99
N SER A 188 10.85 6.35 -30.48
CA SER A 188 9.51 6.72 -30.93
C SER A 188 9.49 7.80 -32.02
N LEU A 189 10.65 8.17 -32.55
CA LEU A 189 10.74 9.20 -33.60
C LEU A 189 10.26 8.70 -34.97
N ALA A 190 10.23 7.39 -35.21
CA ALA A 190 9.64 6.84 -36.43
C ALA A 190 8.11 6.69 -36.24
N PRO A 191 7.31 7.27 -37.12
CA PRO A 191 5.86 7.12 -37.10
C PRO A 191 5.49 5.65 -37.21
N THR A 192 4.35 5.26 -36.62
CA THR A 192 3.92 3.85 -36.55
C THR A 192 2.75 3.60 -37.48
N VAL A 193 2.75 2.43 -38.09
CA VAL A 193 1.61 1.87 -38.80
C VAL A 193 1.18 0.57 -38.15
N ILE A 194 -0.08 0.46 -37.75
CA ILE A 194 -0.68 -0.79 -37.28
C ILE A 194 -1.42 -1.46 -38.43
N LEU A 195 -1.17 -2.76 -38.60
CA LEU A 195 -1.85 -3.59 -39.59
C LEU A 195 -2.19 -4.97 -39.00
N ASN A 196 -3.07 -5.68 -39.69
CA ASN A 196 -3.44 -7.04 -39.31
C ASN A 196 -2.28 -8.00 -39.58
N ILE A 197 -2.02 -8.90 -38.61
CA ILE A 197 -0.95 -9.91 -38.74
C ILE A 197 -1.17 -10.85 -39.94
N ALA A 198 -2.42 -11.04 -40.36
CA ALA A 198 -2.78 -11.84 -41.52
C ALA A 198 -2.20 -11.30 -42.83
N ASP A 199 -1.98 -9.98 -42.93
CA ASP A 199 -1.46 -9.35 -44.16
C ASP A 199 0.06 -9.52 -44.30
N ILE A 200 0.76 -9.86 -43.23
CA ILE A 200 2.24 -9.95 -43.21
C ILE A 200 2.77 -10.97 -44.20
N GLY A 201 2.11 -12.12 -44.32
CA GLY A 201 2.57 -13.18 -45.23
C GLY A 201 2.62 -12.75 -46.71
N ALA A 202 1.67 -11.89 -47.12
CA ALA A 202 1.56 -11.38 -48.50
C ALA A 202 2.39 -10.11 -48.74
N SER A 203 2.93 -9.48 -47.67
CA SER A 203 3.65 -8.20 -47.79
C SER A 203 5.08 -8.33 -48.35
N GLY A 204 5.65 -9.53 -48.38
CA GLY A 204 7.05 -9.74 -48.82
C GLY A 204 8.09 -9.09 -47.88
N LEU A 205 7.71 -8.50 -46.74
CA LEU A 205 8.57 -7.71 -45.89
C LEU A 205 9.45 -8.56 -44.97
N ILE A 206 9.09 -9.83 -44.72
CA ILE A 206 9.82 -10.73 -43.82
C ILE A 206 10.56 -11.77 -44.68
N GLY A 207 11.89 -11.67 -44.70
CA GLY A 207 12.80 -12.58 -45.34
C GLY A 207 14.00 -12.90 -44.52
N GLU A 208 14.94 -13.70 -45.05
CA GLU A 208 16.21 -14.03 -44.37
C GLU A 208 16.99 -12.74 -44.05
N GLY A 209 17.32 -12.52 -42.77
CA GLY A 209 18.03 -11.33 -42.31
C GLY A 209 17.14 -10.16 -41.86
N SER A 210 15.83 -10.28 -41.94
CA SER A 210 14.90 -9.25 -41.45
C SER A 210 14.99 -9.11 -39.92
N ARG A 211 15.11 -7.87 -39.44
CA ARG A 211 15.14 -7.58 -37.98
C ARG A 211 13.73 -7.46 -37.43
N VAL A 212 13.04 -8.58 -37.31
CA VAL A 212 11.68 -8.65 -36.74
C VAL A 212 11.77 -8.92 -35.26
N ARG A 213 10.97 -8.19 -34.51
CA ARG A 213 10.73 -8.44 -33.07
C ARG A 213 9.36 -9.05 -32.92
N TYR A 214 9.33 -10.30 -32.48
CA TYR A 214 8.12 -11.03 -32.16
C TYR A 214 7.80 -10.86 -30.67
N ALA A 215 6.53 -10.77 -30.34
CA ALA A 215 6.12 -10.84 -28.94
C ALA A 215 4.76 -11.51 -28.80
N LEU A 216 4.67 -12.39 -27.80
CA LEU A 216 3.43 -12.94 -27.30
C LEU A 216 3.04 -12.13 -26.06
N LEU A 217 1.88 -11.51 -26.12
CA LEU A 217 1.25 -10.79 -25.03
C LEU A 217 0.37 -11.77 -24.28
N VAL A 218 0.35 -11.68 -22.97
CA VAL A 218 -0.44 -12.57 -22.10
C VAL A 218 -1.13 -11.70 -21.04
N ALA A 219 -2.43 -11.98 -20.79
CA ALA A 219 -3.21 -11.28 -19.78
C ALA A 219 -4.23 -12.20 -19.11
N GLY A 220 -4.47 -11.98 -17.80
CA GLY A 220 -5.40 -12.75 -16.99
C GLY A 220 -5.50 -12.24 -15.56
N GLU A 221 -5.82 -13.14 -14.64
CA GLU A 221 -5.73 -12.84 -13.21
C GLU A 221 -4.28 -12.90 -12.72
N ASP A 222 -3.92 -12.07 -11.73
CA ASP A 222 -2.53 -11.93 -11.25
C ASP A 222 -1.91 -13.29 -10.82
N ASP A 223 -2.69 -14.12 -10.14
CA ASP A 223 -2.25 -15.45 -9.67
C ASP A 223 -2.02 -16.42 -10.82
N ASP A 224 -2.85 -16.38 -11.87
CA ASP A 224 -2.73 -17.23 -13.06
C ASP A 224 -1.52 -16.79 -13.92
N VAL A 225 -1.31 -15.47 -14.09
CA VAL A 225 -0.15 -14.91 -14.79
C VAL A 225 1.15 -15.27 -14.07
N ALA A 226 1.17 -15.18 -12.72
CA ALA A 226 2.33 -15.59 -11.92
C ALA A 226 2.62 -17.07 -12.08
N SER A 227 1.59 -17.93 -12.00
CA SER A 227 1.71 -19.39 -12.17
C SER A 227 2.22 -19.77 -13.57
N PHE A 228 1.73 -19.11 -14.60
CA PHE A 228 2.23 -19.25 -15.97
C PHE A 228 3.70 -18.83 -16.08
N SER A 229 4.06 -17.66 -15.53
CA SER A 229 5.44 -17.16 -15.54
C SER A 229 6.41 -18.17 -14.89
N ASP A 230 6.03 -18.72 -13.74
CA ASP A 230 6.81 -19.72 -13.03
C ASP A 230 6.95 -21.03 -13.84
N ALA A 231 5.85 -21.47 -14.48
CA ALA A 231 5.83 -22.70 -15.27
C ALA A 231 6.72 -22.65 -16.52
N ILE A 232 6.91 -21.45 -17.09
CA ILE A 232 7.71 -21.26 -18.30
C ILE A 232 9.16 -20.84 -18.00
N SER A 233 9.45 -20.24 -16.84
CA SER A 233 10.78 -19.66 -16.52
C SER A 233 11.94 -20.63 -16.74
N ASP A 234 11.79 -21.89 -16.34
CA ASP A 234 12.82 -22.92 -16.45
C ASP A 234 12.93 -23.54 -17.88
N LYS A 235 11.93 -23.29 -18.74
CA LYS A 235 11.86 -23.90 -20.07
C LYS A 235 12.17 -22.91 -21.21
N LEU A 236 12.31 -21.63 -20.89
CA LEU A 236 12.53 -20.61 -21.89
C LEU A 236 13.92 -20.71 -22.52
N PRO A 237 14.00 -20.73 -23.86
CA PRO A 237 15.27 -20.58 -24.56
C PRO A 237 15.90 -19.21 -24.25
N ASP A 238 17.23 -19.11 -24.26
CA ASP A 238 17.99 -17.87 -24.03
C ASP A 238 17.60 -16.70 -24.98
N GLU A 239 16.94 -17.02 -26.09
CA GLU A 239 16.47 -16.09 -27.12
C GLU A 239 15.16 -15.41 -26.76
N ILE A 240 14.36 -15.99 -25.85
CA ILE A 240 13.08 -15.47 -25.41
C ILE A 240 13.26 -14.78 -24.06
N ARG A 241 12.94 -13.52 -23.98
CA ARG A 241 12.98 -12.74 -22.73
C ARG A 241 11.56 -12.46 -22.26
N ILE A 242 11.28 -12.86 -21.03
CA ILE A 242 10.10 -12.40 -20.31
C ILE A 242 10.33 -10.93 -19.96
N ARG A 243 9.42 -10.09 -20.34
CA ARG A 243 9.27 -8.76 -19.75
C ARG A 243 7.96 -8.74 -18.97
N SER A 244 8.13 -8.77 -17.67
CA SER A 244 7.05 -8.47 -16.74
C SER A 244 6.84 -6.94 -16.68
N GLN A 245 5.76 -6.57 -16.04
CA GLN A 245 5.43 -5.22 -15.65
C GLN A 245 6.61 -4.45 -15.04
N GLU A 246 7.48 -5.15 -14.27
CA GLU A 246 8.59 -4.59 -13.53
C GLU A 246 9.75 -4.10 -14.41
N GLU A 247 10.03 -4.78 -15.52
CA GLU A 247 11.15 -4.43 -16.41
C GLU A 247 10.82 -3.38 -17.47
N SER A 248 9.53 -3.24 -17.82
CA SER A 248 9.11 -2.46 -19.00
C SER A 248 9.07 -0.95 -18.78
N SER A 249 8.94 -0.55 -17.54
CA SER A 249 8.87 0.87 -17.17
C SER A 249 9.79 1.19 -15.98
N GLU A 250 11.06 0.82 -16.08
CA GLU A 250 12.06 1.03 -15.01
C GLU A 250 12.00 2.43 -14.36
N ARG A 251 11.71 3.47 -15.14
CA ARG A 251 11.60 4.84 -14.59
C ARG A 251 10.27 5.10 -13.87
N ALA A 252 9.15 4.68 -14.44
CA ALA A 252 7.83 4.85 -13.82
C ALA A 252 7.70 3.90 -12.61
N TYR A 253 8.19 2.66 -12.75
CA TYR A 253 8.22 1.67 -11.67
C TYR A 253 9.13 2.12 -10.52
N ASN A 254 10.32 2.64 -10.79
CA ASN A 254 11.22 3.18 -9.77
C ASN A 254 10.63 4.40 -9.05
N ALA A 255 9.84 5.23 -9.71
CA ALA A 255 9.13 6.33 -9.07
C ALA A 255 7.98 5.80 -8.19
N ALA A 256 7.23 4.82 -8.69
CA ALA A 256 6.14 4.18 -7.96
C ALA A 256 6.63 3.34 -6.78
N ASP A 257 7.68 2.56 -6.97
CA ASP A 257 8.32 1.77 -5.91
C ASP A 257 8.86 2.68 -4.79
N ARG A 258 9.47 3.81 -5.16
CA ARG A 258 9.85 4.85 -4.18
C ARG A 258 8.64 5.42 -3.43
N ALA A 259 7.55 5.74 -4.13
CA ALA A 259 6.32 6.22 -3.51
C ALA A 259 5.71 5.15 -2.59
N GLN A 260 5.68 3.90 -3.02
CA GLN A 260 5.17 2.77 -2.23
C GLN A 260 6.03 2.50 -0.99
N ARG A 261 7.36 2.57 -1.10
CA ARG A 261 8.28 2.50 0.05
C ARG A 261 8.05 3.66 1.02
N PHE A 262 7.84 4.88 0.52
CA PHE A 262 7.50 6.02 1.35
C PHE A 262 6.18 5.83 2.10
N LEU A 263 5.14 5.34 1.42
CA LEU A 263 3.85 5.05 2.04
C LEU A 263 3.95 3.91 3.06
N SER A 264 4.73 2.86 2.78
CA SER A 264 4.96 1.77 3.72
C SER A 264 5.72 2.23 4.97
N LEU A 265 6.72 3.10 4.83
CA LEU A 265 7.37 3.76 5.96
C LEU A 265 6.37 4.59 6.78
N THR A 266 5.50 5.34 6.12
CA THR A 266 4.44 6.13 6.77
C THR A 266 3.48 5.24 7.55
N ALA A 267 3.13 4.06 7.00
CA ALA A 267 2.31 3.06 7.69
C ALA A 267 3.00 2.51 8.96
N VAL A 268 4.29 2.17 8.88
CA VAL A 268 5.10 1.72 10.04
C VAL A 268 5.15 2.80 11.11
N ILE A 269 5.32 4.03 10.72
CA ILE A 269 5.34 5.21 11.59
C ILE A 269 4.00 5.39 12.30
N SER A 270 2.90 5.34 11.55
CA SER A 270 1.54 5.42 12.08
C SER A 270 1.28 4.29 13.07
N LEU A 271 1.79 3.09 12.78
CA LEU A 271 1.72 1.93 13.67
C LEU A 271 2.45 2.19 14.99
N LEU A 272 3.67 2.73 14.95
CA LEU A 272 4.46 3.02 16.16
C LEU A 272 3.81 4.11 17.02
N LEU A 273 3.34 5.19 16.42
CA LEU A 273 2.63 6.25 17.13
C LEU A 273 1.34 5.74 17.75
N SER A 274 0.60 4.92 17.01
CA SER A 274 -0.60 4.25 17.49
C SER A 274 -0.31 3.31 18.66
N ALA A 275 0.78 2.55 18.60
CA ALA A 275 1.22 1.67 19.67
C ALA A 275 1.48 2.45 20.96
N VAL A 276 2.17 3.59 20.88
CA VAL A 276 2.42 4.47 22.03
C VAL A 276 1.12 5.06 22.58
N ALA A 277 0.24 5.56 21.73
CA ALA A 277 -1.05 6.12 22.15
C ALA A 277 -1.94 5.10 22.85
N VAL A 278 -2.05 3.89 22.28
CA VAL A 278 -2.81 2.77 22.86
C VAL A 278 -2.17 2.33 24.18
N ALA A 279 -0.82 2.19 24.25
CA ALA A 279 -0.10 1.80 25.46
C ALA A 279 -0.35 2.77 26.63
N MET A 280 -0.24 4.08 26.36
CA MET A 280 -0.48 5.11 27.38
C MET A 280 -1.94 5.13 27.85
N SER A 281 -2.87 5.03 26.93
CA SER A 281 -4.31 5.03 27.20
C SER A 281 -4.73 3.77 27.95
N ALA A 282 -4.23 2.59 27.54
CA ALA A 282 -4.50 1.32 28.21
C ALA A 282 -3.96 1.29 29.64
N ARG A 283 -2.75 1.83 29.86
CA ARG A 283 -2.17 1.95 31.21
C ARG A 283 -3.03 2.84 32.11
N ARG A 284 -3.46 4.01 31.63
CA ARG A 284 -4.34 4.91 32.39
C ARG A 284 -5.68 4.25 32.69
N PHE A 285 -6.28 3.60 31.71
CA PHE A 285 -7.53 2.86 31.85
C PHE A 285 -7.42 1.75 32.92
N ALA A 286 -6.35 0.94 32.90
CA ALA A 286 -6.12 -0.08 33.91
C ALA A 286 -5.95 0.50 35.31
N GLN A 287 -5.16 1.58 35.47
CA GLN A 287 -4.92 2.22 36.76
C GLN A 287 -6.21 2.73 37.42
N ARG A 288 -7.08 3.37 36.66
CA ARG A 288 -8.34 3.90 37.18
C ARG A 288 -9.36 2.81 37.52
N ARG A 289 -9.26 1.63 36.88
CA ARG A 289 -10.13 0.49 37.20
C ARG A 289 -9.76 -0.27 38.46
N MET A 290 -8.60 -0.01 39.07
CA MET A 290 -8.16 -0.72 40.25
C MET A 290 -9.16 -0.58 41.41
N ASP A 291 -9.75 0.58 41.58
CA ASP A 291 -10.71 0.83 42.66
C ASP A 291 -12.05 0.09 42.44
N THR A 292 -12.54 0.07 41.22
CA THR A 292 -13.73 -0.71 40.81
C THR A 292 -13.49 -2.23 41.01
N VAL A 293 -12.30 -2.71 40.67
CA VAL A 293 -11.93 -4.12 40.84
C VAL A 293 -11.77 -4.46 42.32
N ALA A 294 -11.18 -3.58 43.11
CA ALA A 294 -11.10 -3.76 44.59
C ALA A 294 -12.51 -3.89 45.19
N LEU A 295 -13.43 -3.02 44.80
CA LEU A 295 -14.84 -3.09 45.23
C LEU A 295 -15.51 -4.41 44.79
N MET A 296 -15.34 -4.83 43.54
CA MET A 296 -15.89 -6.10 43.09
C MET A 296 -15.36 -7.29 43.89
N LYS A 297 -14.07 -7.29 44.23
CA LYS A 297 -13.46 -8.34 45.04
C LYS A 297 -13.94 -8.32 46.47
N SER A 298 -14.14 -7.14 47.11
CA SER A 298 -14.70 -7.03 48.44
C SER A 298 -16.14 -7.58 48.51
N LEU A 299 -16.89 -7.53 47.38
CA LEU A 299 -18.21 -8.12 47.21
C LEU A 299 -18.17 -9.63 46.82
N GLY A 300 -17.00 -10.26 46.81
CA GLY A 300 -16.83 -11.68 46.58
C GLY A 300 -16.56 -12.10 45.11
N ALA A 301 -16.24 -11.16 44.23
CA ALA A 301 -15.88 -11.50 42.86
C ALA A 301 -14.56 -12.29 42.81
N THR A 302 -14.56 -13.41 42.06
CA THR A 302 -13.37 -14.23 41.83
C THR A 302 -12.41 -13.56 40.83
N GLN A 303 -11.12 -13.88 40.92
CA GLN A 303 -10.10 -13.38 39.97
C GLN A 303 -10.46 -13.68 38.51
N GLY A 304 -10.97 -14.89 38.25
CA GLY A 304 -11.40 -15.29 36.91
C GLY A 304 -12.58 -14.50 36.37
N PHE A 305 -13.50 -14.08 37.25
CA PHE A 305 -14.61 -13.21 36.86
C PHE A 305 -14.12 -11.83 36.43
N VAL A 306 -13.23 -11.22 37.21
CA VAL A 306 -12.66 -9.90 36.92
C VAL A 306 -11.92 -9.89 35.59
N ILE A 307 -11.09 -10.90 35.33
CA ILE A 307 -10.34 -10.99 34.06
C ILE A 307 -11.29 -11.17 32.87
N LYS A 308 -12.34 -12.00 33.00
CA LYS A 308 -13.32 -12.20 31.93
C LYS A 308 -14.10 -10.92 31.61
N VAL A 309 -14.55 -10.20 32.63
CA VAL A 309 -15.23 -8.91 32.45
C VAL A 309 -14.29 -7.93 31.75
N ALA A 310 -13.04 -7.81 32.20
CA ALA A 310 -12.05 -6.91 31.61
C ALA A 310 -11.75 -7.28 30.15
N LEU A 311 -11.62 -8.58 29.81
CA LEU A 311 -11.36 -9.04 28.45
C LEU A 311 -12.54 -8.73 27.52
N VAL A 312 -13.79 -9.03 27.95
CA VAL A 312 -14.99 -8.74 27.14
C VAL A 312 -15.10 -7.25 26.87
N GLN A 313 -14.88 -6.40 27.86
CA GLN A 313 -14.93 -4.95 27.69
C GLN A 313 -13.82 -4.44 26.78
N LEU A 314 -12.62 -5.02 26.86
CA LEU A 314 -11.49 -4.68 25.98
C LEU A 314 -11.83 -5.06 24.52
N LEU A 315 -12.41 -6.24 24.28
CA LEU A 315 -12.83 -6.67 22.94
C LEU A 315 -13.96 -5.79 22.38
N LEU A 316 -14.95 -5.42 23.21
CA LEU A 316 -16.01 -4.50 22.79
C LEU A 316 -15.46 -3.12 22.43
N LEU A 317 -14.54 -2.62 23.23
CA LEU A 317 -13.85 -1.35 22.96
C LEU A 317 -13.04 -1.42 21.67
N GLY A 318 -12.31 -2.53 21.46
CA GLY A 318 -11.58 -2.79 20.24
C GLY A 318 -12.48 -2.81 19.02
N LEU A 319 -13.61 -3.52 19.10
CA LEU A 319 -14.59 -3.61 18.01
C LEU A 319 -15.18 -2.24 17.66
N LEU A 320 -15.61 -1.48 18.66
CA LEU A 320 -16.13 -0.11 18.46
C LEU A 320 -15.06 0.83 17.92
N GLY A 321 -13.83 0.71 18.41
CA GLY A 321 -12.69 1.48 17.92
C GLY A 321 -12.35 1.17 16.48
N VAL A 322 -12.41 -0.11 16.09
CA VAL A 322 -12.23 -0.56 14.71
C VAL A 322 -13.33 0.01 13.79
N LEU A 323 -14.60 -0.13 14.19
CA LEU A 323 -15.71 0.38 13.39
C LEU A 323 -15.62 1.90 13.19
N ALA A 324 -15.47 2.65 14.28
CA ALA A 324 -15.34 4.11 14.21
C ALA A 324 -14.10 4.56 13.45
N GLY A 325 -12.96 3.91 13.71
CA GLY A 325 -11.70 4.23 13.04
C GLY A 325 -11.71 3.91 11.56
N SER A 326 -12.31 2.79 11.14
CA SER A 326 -12.41 2.43 9.72
C SER A 326 -13.28 3.42 8.94
N VAL A 327 -14.40 3.88 9.53
CA VAL A 327 -15.24 4.91 8.90
C VAL A 327 -14.49 6.23 8.77
N VAL A 328 -13.81 6.68 9.85
CA VAL A 328 -13.03 7.92 9.81
C VAL A 328 -11.86 7.79 8.83
N GLY A 329 -11.18 6.64 8.80
CA GLY A 329 -10.07 6.38 7.87
C GLY A 329 -10.50 6.37 6.41
N TYR A 330 -11.67 5.80 6.11
CA TYR A 330 -12.25 5.81 4.77
C TYR A 330 -12.62 7.24 4.33
N VAL A 331 -13.29 8.00 5.19
CA VAL A 331 -13.65 9.39 4.88
C VAL A 331 -12.42 10.27 4.70
N ALA A 332 -11.40 10.09 5.54
CA ALA A 332 -10.15 10.83 5.42
C ALA A 332 -9.42 10.53 4.10
N GLU A 333 -9.40 9.25 3.71
CA GLU A 333 -8.79 8.82 2.46
C GLU A 333 -9.55 9.37 1.26
N GLU A 334 -10.88 9.30 1.24
CA GLU A 334 -11.72 9.82 0.16
C GLU A 334 -11.51 11.34 -0.05
N LEU A 335 -11.35 12.10 1.05
CA LEU A 335 -11.00 13.52 0.97
C LEU A 335 -9.62 13.74 0.35
N ILE A 336 -8.62 12.92 0.73
CA ILE A 336 -7.27 13.01 0.17
C ILE A 336 -7.28 12.60 -1.30
N ALA A 337 -7.96 11.51 -1.65
CA ALA A 337 -8.08 11.02 -3.02
C ALA A 337 -8.77 12.04 -3.93
N GLY A 338 -9.83 12.71 -3.45
CA GLY A 338 -10.48 13.79 -4.18
C GLY A 338 -9.57 14.97 -4.49
N LEU A 339 -8.72 15.36 -3.52
CA LEU A 339 -7.71 16.41 -3.74
C LEU A 339 -6.59 15.98 -4.71
N LEU A 340 -6.27 14.69 -4.76
CA LEU A 340 -5.25 14.16 -5.67
C LEU A 340 -5.81 13.91 -7.08
N ALA A 341 -7.09 13.61 -7.23
CA ALA A 341 -7.73 13.35 -8.53
C ALA A 341 -7.58 14.55 -9.48
N ASP A 342 -7.70 15.78 -8.96
CA ASP A 342 -7.48 17.02 -9.72
C ASP A 342 -6.03 17.17 -10.22
N LEU A 343 -5.07 16.52 -9.57
CA LEU A 343 -3.64 16.58 -9.91
C LEU A 343 -3.18 15.43 -10.81
N LEU A 344 -3.85 14.29 -10.78
CA LEU A 344 -3.42 13.05 -11.45
C LEU A 344 -4.13 12.79 -12.79
N ALA A 345 -5.01 13.68 -13.24
CA ALA A 345 -5.73 13.63 -14.52
C ALA A 345 -6.32 12.25 -14.87
N GLY A 346 -6.77 11.47 -13.89
CA GLY A 346 -7.37 10.15 -14.10
C GLY A 346 -8.13 9.63 -12.88
N ASP A 347 -9.13 8.79 -13.13
CA ASP A 347 -9.91 8.12 -12.09
C ASP A 347 -9.05 7.11 -11.32
N LEU A 348 -8.92 7.33 -10.02
CA LEU A 348 -8.23 6.39 -9.13
C LEU A 348 -9.07 5.11 -8.96
N PRO A 349 -8.45 3.92 -9.03
CA PRO A 349 -9.15 2.65 -8.87
C PRO A 349 -9.84 2.52 -7.52
N ASP A 350 -10.94 1.75 -7.46
CA ASP A 350 -11.66 1.49 -6.23
C ASP A 350 -10.80 0.73 -5.20
N THR A 351 -10.99 1.10 -3.92
CA THR A 351 -10.29 0.47 -2.81
C THR A 351 -10.91 -0.87 -2.44
N GLY A 352 -10.08 -1.89 -2.21
CA GLY A 352 -10.53 -3.18 -1.69
C GLY A 352 -10.77 -3.17 -0.17
N LEU A 353 -11.38 -4.23 0.36
CA LEU A 353 -11.57 -4.43 1.81
C LEU A 353 -10.28 -4.87 2.55
N ARG A 354 -9.26 -5.26 1.82
CA ARG A 354 -7.99 -5.76 2.35
C ARG A 354 -7.31 -4.79 3.34
N PRO A 355 -7.19 -3.47 3.06
CA PRO A 355 -6.61 -2.51 4.00
C PRO A 355 -7.37 -2.41 5.33
N VAL A 356 -8.71 -2.49 5.31
CA VAL A 356 -9.54 -2.46 6.53
C VAL A 356 -9.27 -3.66 7.40
N ILE A 357 -9.20 -4.86 6.82
CA ILE A 357 -8.94 -6.11 7.55
C ILE A 357 -7.55 -6.06 8.19
N LEU A 358 -6.55 -5.57 7.45
CA LEU A 358 -5.17 -5.45 7.94
C LEU A 358 -5.05 -4.40 9.05
N ALA A 359 -5.65 -3.22 8.89
CA ALA A 359 -5.65 -2.17 9.89
C ALA A 359 -6.38 -2.60 11.17
N SER A 360 -7.55 -3.25 11.03
CA SER A 360 -8.35 -3.79 12.12
C SER A 360 -7.60 -4.86 12.90
N GLY A 361 -6.97 -5.80 12.20
CA GLY A 361 -6.12 -6.83 12.80
C GLY A 361 -4.94 -6.23 13.55
N SER A 362 -4.26 -5.25 12.95
CA SER A 362 -3.12 -4.56 13.56
C SER A 362 -3.53 -3.81 14.84
N ALA A 363 -4.64 -3.08 14.81
CA ALA A 363 -5.14 -2.37 15.99
C ALA A 363 -5.56 -3.33 17.11
N MET A 364 -6.16 -4.48 16.77
CA MET A 364 -6.54 -5.50 17.75
C MET A 364 -5.29 -6.13 18.40
N VAL A 365 -4.26 -6.42 17.61
CA VAL A 365 -2.95 -6.92 18.12
C VAL A 365 -2.31 -5.89 19.06
N LEU A 366 -2.32 -4.60 18.69
CA LEU A 366 -1.82 -3.53 19.54
C LEU A 366 -2.63 -3.41 20.84
N LEU A 367 -3.95 -3.38 20.73
CA LEU A 367 -4.83 -3.28 21.89
C LEU A 367 -4.60 -4.44 22.86
N LEU A 368 -4.56 -5.67 22.35
CA LEU A 368 -4.30 -6.86 23.17
C LEU A 368 -2.86 -6.86 23.72
N GLY A 369 -1.86 -6.53 22.91
CA GLY A 369 -0.46 -6.52 23.32
C GLY A 369 -0.15 -5.53 24.45
N PHE A 370 -0.80 -4.38 24.46
CA PHE A 370 -0.57 -3.33 25.46
C PHE A 370 -1.60 -3.31 26.61
N ALA A 371 -2.87 -3.55 26.29
CA ALA A 371 -3.92 -3.46 27.31
C ALA A 371 -4.08 -4.75 28.12
N LEU A 372 -3.92 -5.93 27.50
CA LEU A 372 -4.08 -7.20 28.19
C LEU A 372 -3.10 -7.38 29.37
N PRO A 373 -1.79 -7.11 29.24
CA PRO A 373 -0.88 -7.20 30.37
C PRO A 373 -1.24 -6.27 31.51
N SER A 374 -1.71 -5.05 31.18
CA SER A 374 -2.17 -4.06 32.16
C SER A 374 -3.45 -4.52 32.88
N MET A 375 -4.35 -5.22 32.16
CA MET A 375 -5.56 -5.79 32.74
C MET A 375 -5.32 -7.02 33.60
N ILE A 376 -4.38 -7.88 33.22
CA ILE A 376 -4.01 -9.06 34.03
C ILE A 376 -3.51 -8.63 35.41
N GLN A 377 -2.89 -7.46 35.55
CA GLN A 377 -2.46 -6.94 36.86
C GLN A 377 -3.62 -6.64 37.80
N LEU A 378 -4.82 -6.34 37.30
CA LEU A 378 -6.01 -6.11 38.10
C LEU A 378 -6.36 -7.33 38.99
N ARG A 379 -5.95 -8.53 38.55
CA ARG A 379 -6.12 -9.75 39.39
C ARG A 379 -5.41 -9.68 40.75
N ASN A 380 -4.31 -8.94 40.81
CA ASN A 380 -3.48 -8.83 42.04
C ASN A 380 -3.90 -7.64 42.91
N THR A 381 -4.92 -6.88 42.54
CA THR A 381 -5.40 -5.75 43.36
C THR A 381 -5.97 -6.26 44.69
N PRO A 382 -5.43 -5.82 45.83
CA PRO A 382 -5.92 -6.26 47.15
C PRO A 382 -7.29 -5.61 47.47
N PRO A 383 -8.23 -6.34 48.08
CA PRO A 383 -9.53 -5.79 48.51
C PRO A 383 -9.40 -4.63 49.51
N LEU A 384 -8.33 -4.65 50.33
CA LEU A 384 -8.02 -3.62 51.31
C LEU A 384 -7.82 -2.21 50.72
N ARG A 385 -7.59 -2.10 49.46
CA ARG A 385 -7.43 -0.82 48.75
C ARG A 385 -8.69 0.06 48.82
N VAL A 386 -9.86 -0.52 49.06
CA VAL A 386 -11.11 0.23 49.28
C VAL A 386 -11.01 1.08 50.58
N LEU A 387 -10.23 0.60 51.57
CA LEU A 387 -10.06 1.29 52.88
C LEU A 387 -8.77 2.13 52.93
N ARG A 388 -7.73 1.75 52.14
CA ARG A 388 -6.45 2.45 52.09
C ARG A 388 -6.05 2.72 50.64
N HIS A 389 -6.24 3.94 50.20
CA HIS A 389 -5.91 4.36 48.83
C HIS A 389 -4.40 4.40 48.53
N ASP A 390 -3.56 4.38 49.56
CA ASP A 390 -2.11 4.53 49.47
C ASP A 390 -1.37 3.22 49.13
N GLU A 391 -2.03 2.07 49.23
CA GLU A 391 -1.39 0.80 48.86
C GLU A 391 -1.30 0.64 47.34
N MET A 392 -0.09 0.81 46.80
CA MET A 392 0.21 0.49 45.41
C MET A 392 0.29 -1.03 45.20
N PRO A 393 -0.44 -1.60 44.25
CA PRO A 393 -0.27 -3.01 43.92
C PRO A 393 1.18 -3.29 43.50
N PRO A 394 1.68 -4.52 43.72
CA PRO A 394 3.04 -4.89 43.33
C PRO A 394 3.23 -4.58 41.84
N ALA A 395 4.39 -3.97 41.54
CA ALA A 395 4.71 -3.60 40.13
C ALA A 395 4.62 -4.84 39.26
N PRO A 396 4.01 -4.70 38.04
CA PRO A 396 3.91 -5.82 37.10
C PRO A 396 5.28 -6.40 36.80
N SER A 397 5.35 -7.68 36.50
CA SER A 397 6.58 -8.25 35.95
C SER A 397 6.93 -7.50 34.68
N ARG A 398 7.96 -6.67 34.73
CA ARG A 398 8.40 -5.81 33.63
C ARG A 398 8.65 -6.62 32.36
N LEU A 399 9.07 -7.89 32.54
CA LEU A 399 9.31 -8.83 31.46
C LEU A 399 8.01 -9.27 30.75
N LEU A 400 6.92 -9.51 31.48
CA LEU A 400 5.65 -9.90 30.85
C LEU A 400 5.01 -8.74 30.07
N VAL A 401 4.97 -7.55 30.66
CA VAL A 401 4.38 -6.39 29.99
C VAL A 401 5.25 -5.96 28.80
N GLY A 402 6.56 -5.82 29.02
CA GLY A 402 7.50 -5.43 27.97
C GLY A 402 7.60 -6.48 26.85
N GLY A 403 7.67 -7.77 27.24
CA GLY A 403 7.79 -8.87 26.27
C GLY A 403 6.57 -9.00 25.37
N LEU A 404 5.35 -8.95 25.92
CA LEU A 404 4.12 -9.08 25.12
C LEU A 404 3.91 -7.87 24.22
N SER A 405 4.21 -6.67 24.73
CA SER A 405 4.12 -5.44 23.94
C SER A 405 5.16 -5.42 22.80
N LEU A 406 6.39 -5.84 23.09
CA LEU A 406 7.45 -5.96 22.09
C LEU A 406 7.10 -7.02 21.04
N ALA A 407 6.57 -8.18 21.46
CA ALA A 407 6.14 -9.23 20.55
C ALA A 407 5.01 -8.77 19.63
N ALA A 408 4.03 -7.99 20.14
CA ALA A 408 2.97 -7.43 19.32
C ALA A 408 3.51 -6.47 18.24
N VAL A 409 4.41 -5.57 18.61
CA VAL A 409 5.05 -4.63 17.67
C VAL A 409 5.93 -5.40 16.68
N ALA A 410 6.72 -6.37 17.14
CA ALA A 410 7.57 -7.18 16.28
C ALA A 410 6.77 -7.98 15.25
N LEU A 411 5.63 -8.57 15.64
CA LEU A 411 4.74 -9.30 14.77
C LEU A 411 4.19 -8.40 13.64
N LEU A 412 3.78 -7.18 14.00
CA LEU A 412 3.22 -6.24 13.04
C LEU A 412 4.28 -5.68 12.09
N LEU A 413 5.48 -5.41 12.61
CA LEU A 413 6.61 -4.98 11.78
C LEU A 413 7.06 -6.09 10.84
N TYR A 414 7.10 -7.34 11.30
CA TYR A 414 7.44 -8.51 10.46
C TYR A 414 6.47 -8.64 9.29
N ARG A 415 5.17 -8.47 9.57
CA ARG A 415 4.14 -8.54 8.54
C ARG A 415 4.23 -7.38 7.53
N SER A 416 4.75 -6.21 7.93
CA SER A 416 4.88 -5.04 7.07
C SER A 416 6.16 -5.04 6.23
N VAL A 417 7.24 -5.61 6.74
CA VAL A 417 8.58 -5.58 6.11
C VAL A 417 8.89 -6.85 5.33
N GLY A 418 8.39 -8.01 5.79
CA GLY A 418 8.59 -9.32 5.15
C GLY A 418 10.01 -9.91 5.31
N ASP A 419 11.04 -9.11 5.54
CA ASP A 419 12.43 -9.55 5.69
C ASP A 419 12.85 -9.61 7.17
N PRO A 420 13.26 -10.80 7.70
CA PRO A 420 13.67 -10.94 9.08
C PRO A 420 14.96 -10.17 9.43
N ARG A 421 15.85 -9.94 8.47
CA ARG A 421 17.09 -9.16 8.72
C ARG A 421 16.78 -7.69 8.91
N MET A 422 15.96 -7.12 8.05
CA MET A 422 15.49 -5.74 8.19
C MET A 422 14.68 -5.55 9.48
N LEU A 423 13.87 -6.54 9.87
CA LEU A 423 13.11 -6.50 11.13
C LEU A 423 14.03 -6.34 12.35
N VAL A 424 15.11 -7.12 12.44
CA VAL A 424 16.07 -7.06 13.56
C VAL A 424 16.74 -5.69 13.62
N ILE A 425 17.14 -5.14 12.49
CA ILE A 425 17.77 -3.81 12.40
C ILE A 425 16.77 -2.73 12.83
N MET A 426 15.52 -2.79 12.36
CA MET A 426 14.48 -1.83 12.73
C MET A 426 14.14 -1.89 14.22
N ILE A 427 13.93 -3.07 14.78
CA ILE A 427 13.65 -3.23 16.22
C ILE A 427 14.85 -2.75 17.03
N GLY A 428 16.07 -3.09 16.64
CA GLY A 428 17.30 -2.61 17.25
C GLY A 428 17.38 -1.08 17.24
N GLY A 429 17.15 -0.47 16.10
CA GLY A 429 17.11 0.99 15.94
C GLY A 429 16.05 1.67 16.83
N ILE A 430 14.83 1.14 16.84
CA ILE A 430 13.74 1.65 17.70
C ILE A 430 14.12 1.56 19.17
N ILE A 431 14.70 0.45 19.62
CA ILE A 431 15.14 0.26 21.00
C ILE A 431 16.24 1.26 21.36
N ILE A 432 17.23 1.46 20.49
CA ILE A 432 18.33 2.40 20.71
C ILE A 432 17.79 3.83 20.80
N ILE A 433 16.94 4.26 19.88
CA ILE A 433 16.34 5.59 19.88
C ILE A 433 15.46 5.78 21.14
N ALA A 434 14.62 4.80 21.48
CA ALA A 434 13.80 4.86 22.68
C ALA A 434 14.64 4.93 23.97
N ALA A 435 15.74 4.18 24.04
CA ALA A 435 16.67 4.22 25.17
C ALA A 435 17.37 5.59 25.26
N ALA A 436 17.85 6.13 24.14
CA ALA A 436 18.47 7.46 24.08
C ALA A 436 17.48 8.55 24.53
N LEU A 437 16.25 8.55 24.00
CA LEU A 437 15.19 9.48 24.37
C LEU A 437 14.81 9.34 25.87
N TYR A 438 14.78 8.10 26.37
CA TYR A 438 14.53 7.85 27.80
C TYR A 438 15.64 8.43 28.70
N LEU A 439 16.91 8.27 28.30
CA LEU A 439 18.05 8.86 29.01
C LEU A 439 18.01 10.39 28.98
N VAL A 440 17.71 10.97 27.80
CA VAL A 440 17.52 12.44 27.67
C VAL A 440 16.35 12.92 28.53
N GLY A 441 15.22 12.25 28.47
CA GLY A 441 14.04 12.58 29.30
C GLY A 441 14.33 12.49 30.81
N ARG A 442 15.08 11.46 31.21
CA ARG A 442 15.51 11.31 32.62
C ARG A 442 16.52 12.39 33.04
N GLY A 443 17.43 12.75 32.12
CA GLY A 443 18.37 13.86 32.33
C GLY A 443 17.63 15.19 32.48
N LEU A 444 16.67 15.46 31.60
CA LEU A 444 15.83 16.66 31.65
C LEU A 444 15.06 16.76 32.98
N VAL A 445 14.43 15.67 33.39
CA VAL A 445 13.72 15.61 34.70
C VAL A 445 14.69 15.85 35.89
N ALA A 446 15.91 15.34 35.83
CA ALA A 446 16.92 15.55 36.84
C ALA A 446 17.40 17.02 36.88
N VAL A 447 17.62 17.65 35.71
CA VAL A 447 17.98 19.08 35.60
C VAL A 447 16.85 19.97 36.11
N ILE A 448 15.60 19.68 35.73
CA ILE A 448 14.41 20.38 36.23
C ILE A 448 14.31 20.23 37.75
N GLY A 449 14.61 19.04 38.30
CA GLY A 449 14.63 18.78 39.72
C GLY A 449 15.68 19.63 40.48
N ARG A 450 16.84 19.88 39.85
CA ARG A 450 17.92 20.73 40.45
C ARG A 450 17.62 22.23 40.30
N ALA A 451 17.08 22.65 39.16
CA ALA A 451 16.75 24.06 38.92
C ALA A 451 15.59 24.59 39.77
N ARG A 452 14.89 23.70 40.50
CA ARG A 452 13.75 24.02 41.34
C ARG A 452 14.07 24.98 42.52
N SER A 453 15.32 25.07 42.97
CA SER A 453 15.74 25.88 44.11
C SER A 453 15.90 27.37 43.83
N GLY A 454 15.95 27.79 42.54
CA GLY A 454 16.20 29.19 42.17
C GLY A 454 14.99 29.93 41.56
N VAL A 455 13.77 29.35 41.56
CA VAL A 455 12.62 29.88 40.78
C VAL A 455 11.46 30.27 41.70
N GLY A 456 10.64 31.23 41.28
CA GLY A 456 9.47 31.71 42.04
C GLY A 456 8.46 30.63 42.40
N VAL A 457 7.61 30.89 43.39
CA VAL A 457 6.73 29.89 44.04
C VAL A 457 5.83 29.14 43.04
N ALA A 458 5.24 29.81 42.06
CA ALA A 458 4.37 29.19 41.05
C ALA A 458 5.11 28.15 40.19
N TRP A 459 6.30 28.50 39.68
CA TRP A 459 7.17 27.60 38.92
C TRP A 459 7.66 26.43 39.76
N ARG A 460 7.95 26.66 41.04
CA ARG A 460 8.38 25.59 41.96
C ARG A 460 7.36 24.49 42.14
N TYR A 461 6.07 24.82 42.18
CA TYR A 461 4.99 23.83 42.27
C TYR A 461 4.81 23.05 40.92
N GLY A 462 4.87 23.73 39.80
CA GLY A 462 4.80 23.07 38.46
C GLY A 462 5.98 22.13 38.25
N LEU A 463 7.20 22.57 38.49
CA LEU A 463 8.42 21.79 38.33
C LEU A 463 8.49 20.63 39.36
N ALA A 464 7.98 20.82 40.58
CA ALA A 464 7.86 19.75 41.56
C ALA A 464 6.91 18.64 41.13
N ASN A 465 5.81 18.97 40.43
CA ASN A 465 4.88 17.96 39.92
C ASN A 465 5.50 17.09 38.81
N VAL A 466 6.25 17.71 37.88
CA VAL A 466 7.03 16.99 36.85
C VAL A 466 8.09 16.08 37.48
N SER A 467 8.81 16.58 38.48
CA SER A 467 9.85 15.82 39.16
C SER A 467 9.30 14.64 40.01
N ARG A 468 8.14 14.80 40.67
CA ARG A 468 7.46 13.71 41.39
C ARG A 468 6.97 12.57 40.50
N ARG A 469 6.59 12.88 39.25
CA ARG A 469 6.15 11.90 38.23
C ARG A 469 7.21 11.59 37.18
N GLY A 470 8.49 11.69 37.56
CA GLY A 470 9.63 11.66 36.65
C GLY A 470 9.68 10.46 35.70
N ARG A 471 9.19 9.28 36.10
CA ARG A 471 9.10 8.11 35.23
C ARG A 471 8.03 8.27 34.13
N ASP A 472 6.86 8.79 34.51
CA ASP A 472 5.75 9.00 33.56
C ASP A 472 6.09 10.14 32.60
N SER A 473 6.77 11.19 33.09
CA SER A 473 7.28 12.29 32.24
C SER A 473 8.37 11.81 31.29
N ALA A 474 9.29 10.93 31.72
CA ALA A 474 10.29 10.35 30.81
C ALA A 474 9.66 9.49 29.69
N VAL A 475 8.63 8.71 30.01
CA VAL A 475 7.87 7.95 29.00
C VAL A 475 7.15 8.87 28.01
N GLN A 476 6.61 10.01 28.47
CA GLN A 476 6.03 11.01 27.60
C GLN A 476 7.06 11.65 26.66
N VAL A 477 8.27 11.94 27.17
CA VAL A 477 9.38 12.44 26.34
C VAL A 477 9.76 11.44 25.26
N VAL A 478 9.81 10.13 25.60
CA VAL A 478 10.04 9.08 24.59
C VAL A 478 8.94 9.08 23.53
N ALA A 479 7.67 9.16 23.94
CA ALA A 479 6.55 9.15 23.04
C ALA A 479 6.55 10.33 22.06
N PHE A 480 6.72 11.56 22.60
CA PHE A 480 6.83 12.76 21.78
C PHE A 480 8.10 12.78 20.93
N GLY A 481 9.23 12.37 21.53
CA GLY A 481 10.51 12.30 20.85
C GLY A 481 10.49 11.33 19.67
N LEU A 482 9.89 10.14 19.82
CA LEU A 482 9.66 9.22 18.72
C LEU A 482 8.80 9.86 17.63
N GLY A 483 7.71 10.55 18.01
CA GLY A 483 6.85 11.25 17.05
C GLY A 483 7.61 12.31 16.25
N ILE A 484 8.44 13.12 16.92
CA ILE A 484 9.26 14.16 16.27
C ILE A 484 10.33 13.51 15.38
N THR A 485 11.03 12.48 15.89
CA THR A 485 12.05 11.76 15.09
C THR A 485 11.46 11.21 13.80
N VAL A 486 10.26 10.70 13.87
CA VAL A 486 9.51 10.18 12.76
C VAL A 486 9.11 11.27 11.77
N LEU A 487 8.60 12.42 12.24
CA LEU A 487 8.29 13.56 11.38
C LEU A 487 9.55 14.10 10.69
N LEU A 488 10.68 14.16 11.39
CA LEU A 488 11.96 14.56 10.81
C LEU A 488 12.41 13.57 9.73
N LEU A 489 12.30 12.26 9.99
CA LEU A 489 12.66 11.22 9.04
C LEU A 489 11.78 11.30 7.78
N LEU A 490 10.48 11.52 7.96
CA LEU A 490 9.53 11.72 6.86
C LEU A 490 9.86 12.97 6.03
N THR A 491 10.24 14.06 6.70
CA THR A 491 10.67 15.31 6.03
C THR A 491 11.96 15.10 5.24
N LEU A 492 12.92 14.37 5.80
CA LEU A 492 14.18 14.06 5.17
C LEU A 492 14.01 13.17 3.94
N VAL A 493 13.21 12.11 4.04
CA VAL A 493 12.87 11.24 2.90
C VAL A 493 12.12 12.03 1.82
N ARG A 494 11.16 12.92 2.21
CA ARG A 494 10.47 13.80 1.25
C ARG A 494 11.45 14.69 0.50
N THR A 495 12.42 15.28 1.18
CA THR A 495 13.39 16.21 0.57
C THR A 495 14.28 15.44 -0.41
N ASP A 496 14.78 14.28 -0.01
CA ASP A 496 15.62 13.40 -0.85
C ASP A 496 14.87 12.92 -2.11
N LEU A 497 13.58 12.57 -1.95
CA LEU A 497 12.71 12.23 -3.08
C LEU A 497 12.53 13.41 -4.05
N LEU A 498 12.27 14.62 -3.54
CA LEU A 498 12.07 15.81 -4.38
C LEU A 498 13.35 16.26 -5.09
N GLU A 499 14.51 16.09 -4.47
CA GLU A 499 15.82 16.36 -5.11
C GLU A 499 16.11 15.36 -6.21
N GLY A 500 15.80 14.08 -5.99
CA GLY A 500 15.92 13.04 -7.01
C GLY A 500 14.97 13.17 -8.21
N TRP A 501 13.92 14.03 -8.11
CA TRP A 501 13.03 14.37 -9.22
C TRP A 501 13.50 15.61 -10.00
N ARG A 502 14.36 16.42 -9.42
CA ARG A 502 14.89 17.65 -10.04
C ARG A 502 16.23 17.43 -10.75
N ALA A 503 16.92 16.33 -10.47
CA ALA A 503 18.13 15.88 -11.13
C ALA A 503 17.83 14.92 -12.29
#